data_462d4faac8080d94c408ce87beba13d5
#
_entry.id   462d4faac8080d94c408ce87beba13d5
#
_cell.length_a   1.000
_cell.length_b   1.000
_cell.length_c   1.000
_cell.angle_alpha   90.00
_cell.angle_beta   90.00
_cell.angle_gamma   90.00
#
_symmetry.space_group_name_H-M   'P 1'
#
loop_
_entity.id
_entity.type
_entity.pdbx_description
1 polymer ?
#
loop_
_entity_poly.entity_id
_entity_poly.type
_entity_poly.pdbx_seq_one_letter_code
_entity_poly.pdbx_strand_id
1 'polypeptide(L)'
;VYNSAVEDCVADALLPNHKLKVLLRIGEPGNRLTHAVAFEDAVAAGTGSLEDIEVCDDDLFMQYTGGTTGRPKGVLWSHKAIFHAAFAGGGSLCEAGPIEHPQELADRVRETYPLRIFVLGPLIHGNGMWATTIALLAGCTALLNDRPDLNIENILDVATREKVNVLNVIGNAMVIPLLDALKSHPERWDLSSIVCVANGGAMLSPDAADRLRACLPSAAVIVNSMGSTETGVSGAGCKPGDGGLIRLKSSDTVDVAVGGERFAHPGEVVILVRMGYIPEGYFRDPGKTAETFVTIDGKRCAISGDIARREEDGSITIFGRDSQCINTGGEKVFVEEVEEVLLANDSVKDALVLGLNVSSW
;
A
#
# COMPACT_ATOMS: atom_id res chain seq x y z
N VAL A 1 6.23 2.12 22.02
CA VAL A 1 5.50 3.40 22.01
C VAL A 1 4.03 3.11 21.85
N TYR A 2 3.16 3.81 22.57
CA TYR A 2 1.70 3.66 22.45
C TYR A 2 0.99 5.00 22.65
N ASN A 3 -0.23 5.13 22.10
CA ASN A 3 -1.10 6.26 22.36
C ASN A 3 -1.95 5.98 23.61
N SER A 4 -2.11 6.97 24.49
CA SER A 4 -2.89 6.83 25.73
C SER A 4 -4.34 6.39 25.51
N ALA A 5 -4.93 6.69 24.35
CA ALA A 5 -6.28 6.25 23.99
C ALA A 5 -6.43 4.71 23.92
N VAL A 6 -5.33 3.96 23.75
CA VAL A 6 -5.32 2.48 23.70
C VAL A 6 -4.59 1.85 24.88
N GLU A 7 -4.40 2.59 25.97
CA GLU A 7 -3.66 2.12 27.17
C GLU A 7 -4.22 0.80 27.71
N ASP A 8 -5.53 0.65 27.79
CA ASP A 8 -6.17 -0.57 28.29
C ASP A 8 -5.80 -1.80 27.43
N CYS A 9 -5.85 -1.65 26.11
CA CYS A 9 -5.46 -2.73 25.20
C CYS A 9 -3.98 -3.11 25.36
N VAL A 10 -3.11 -2.12 25.52
CA VAL A 10 -1.67 -2.34 25.74
C VAL A 10 -1.43 -3.04 27.08
N ALA A 11 -2.08 -2.57 28.15
CA ALA A 11 -1.96 -3.18 29.48
C ALA A 11 -2.43 -4.63 29.49
N ASP A 12 -3.53 -4.93 28.79
CA ASP A 12 -4.06 -6.31 28.68
C ASP A 12 -3.14 -7.22 27.83
N ALA A 13 -2.45 -6.66 26.84
CA ALA A 13 -1.52 -7.40 25.99
C ALA A 13 -0.17 -7.67 26.66
N LEU A 14 0.19 -6.93 27.72
CA LEU A 14 1.43 -7.11 28.44
C LEU A 14 1.37 -8.36 29.32
N LEU A 15 2.12 -9.38 28.93
CA LEU A 15 2.29 -10.59 29.75
C LEU A 15 3.13 -10.29 31.01
N PRO A 16 2.93 -11.01 32.13
CA PRO A 16 3.65 -10.79 33.39
C PRO A 16 5.19 -10.79 33.24
N ASN A 17 5.72 -11.51 32.27
CA ASN A 17 7.17 -11.66 32.01
C ASN A 17 7.60 -11.03 30.67
N HIS A 18 6.97 -9.93 30.25
CA HIS A 18 7.38 -9.24 29.03
C HIS A 18 8.85 -8.74 29.14
N LYS A 19 9.54 -8.73 28.02
CA LYS A 19 10.95 -8.26 27.95
C LYS A 19 11.07 -6.77 27.64
N LEU A 20 9.96 -6.03 27.63
CA LEU A 20 9.98 -4.59 27.36
C LEU A 20 10.68 -3.86 28.51
N LYS A 21 11.67 -3.05 28.17
CA LYS A 21 12.45 -2.28 29.14
C LYS A 21 11.83 -0.91 29.41
N VAL A 22 11.23 -0.33 28.40
CA VAL A 22 10.65 1.01 28.43
C VAL A 22 9.30 1.00 27.70
N LEU A 23 8.33 1.68 28.27
CA LEU A 23 7.06 2.02 27.64
C LEU A 23 7.03 3.53 27.43
N LEU A 24 6.86 3.96 26.20
CA LEU A 24 6.71 5.38 25.84
C LEU A 24 5.25 5.66 25.50
N ARG A 25 4.68 6.64 26.15
CA ARG A 25 3.29 7.06 26.00
C ARG A 25 3.21 8.38 25.25
N ILE A 26 2.36 8.42 24.23
CA ILE A 26 1.92 9.65 23.55
C ILE A 26 0.56 10.03 24.11
N GLY A 27 0.40 11.29 24.56
CA GLY A 27 -0.82 11.82 25.16
C GLY A 27 -0.85 11.76 26.70
N GLU A 28 -2.02 12.00 27.27
CA GLU A 28 -2.20 12.16 28.72
C GLU A 28 -1.92 10.88 29.51
N PRO A 29 -1.47 11.01 30.78
CA PRO A 29 -1.26 9.86 31.64
C PRO A 29 -2.54 9.06 31.89
N GLY A 30 -2.46 7.75 31.69
CA GLY A 30 -3.51 6.82 32.10
C GLY A 30 -3.28 6.26 33.51
N ASN A 31 -4.15 5.36 33.93
CA ASN A 31 -4.14 4.83 35.29
C ASN A 31 -3.53 3.42 35.38
N ARG A 32 -3.31 2.72 34.26
CA ARG A 32 -2.86 1.33 34.26
C ARG A 32 -1.35 1.16 34.05
N LEU A 33 -0.76 1.98 33.19
CA LEU A 33 0.68 1.93 32.85
C LEU A 33 1.41 3.14 33.42
N THR A 34 1.28 3.34 34.74
CA THR A 34 1.82 4.52 35.46
C THR A 34 3.34 4.66 35.39
N HIS A 35 4.06 3.60 35.01
CA HIS A 35 5.51 3.61 34.82
C HIS A 35 5.93 4.00 33.40
N ALA A 36 4.98 4.25 32.48
CA ALA A 36 5.31 4.69 31.15
C ALA A 36 5.84 6.13 31.16
N VAL A 37 6.91 6.36 30.42
CA VAL A 37 7.53 7.68 30.23
C VAL A 37 6.79 8.42 29.11
N ALA A 38 6.58 9.72 29.24
CA ALA A 38 6.05 10.52 28.16
C ALA A 38 7.03 10.50 26.97
N PHE A 39 6.49 10.39 25.76
CA PHE A 39 7.32 10.33 24.55
C PHE A 39 8.16 11.60 24.39
N GLU A 40 7.55 12.75 24.65
CA GLU A 40 8.20 14.06 24.56
C GLU A 40 9.36 14.19 25.57
N ASP A 41 9.18 13.67 26.77
CA ASP A 41 10.25 13.66 27.80
C ASP A 41 11.42 12.78 27.38
N ALA A 42 11.12 11.60 26.79
CA ALA A 42 12.14 10.70 26.29
C ALA A 42 12.92 11.31 25.11
N VAL A 43 12.24 12.01 24.20
CA VAL A 43 12.86 12.73 23.08
C VAL A 43 13.75 13.87 23.61
N ALA A 44 13.25 14.65 24.58
CA ALA A 44 14.02 15.75 25.17
C ALA A 44 15.27 15.28 25.93
N ALA A 45 15.23 14.08 26.52
CA ALA A 45 16.36 13.47 27.23
C ALA A 45 17.35 12.75 26.29
N GLY A 46 16.98 12.54 25.04
CA GLY A 46 17.82 11.85 24.04
C GLY A 46 19.04 12.70 23.64
N THR A 47 20.18 12.04 23.44
CA THR A 47 21.42 12.71 22.99
C THR A 47 21.42 13.01 21.50
N GLY A 48 20.52 12.39 20.72
CA GLY A 48 20.46 12.50 19.27
C GLY A 48 21.60 11.77 18.53
N SER A 49 22.49 11.07 19.24
CA SER A 49 23.57 10.29 18.62
C SER A 49 23.11 8.85 18.33
N LEU A 50 23.42 8.37 17.12
CA LEU A 50 23.27 6.99 16.69
C LEU A 50 24.63 6.33 16.40
N GLU A 51 25.74 6.94 16.84
CA GLU A 51 27.09 6.51 16.51
C GLU A 51 27.44 5.09 16.97
N ASP A 52 26.77 4.61 18.03
CA ASP A 52 26.95 3.28 18.58
C ASP A 52 26.01 2.22 17.98
N ILE A 53 25.20 2.57 16.96
CA ILE A 53 24.26 1.67 16.33
C ILE A 53 24.82 1.20 14.99
N GLU A 54 25.28 -0.04 14.94
CA GLU A 54 25.60 -0.69 13.67
C GLU A 54 24.31 -1.11 12.97
N VAL A 55 24.17 -0.72 11.70
CA VAL A 55 23.03 -1.05 10.84
C VAL A 55 23.55 -1.84 9.65
N CYS A 56 22.88 -2.92 9.30
CA CYS A 56 23.24 -3.74 8.14
C CYS A 56 22.04 -4.01 7.22
N ASP A 57 22.35 -4.49 6.01
CA ASP A 57 21.36 -4.84 4.99
C ASP A 57 20.36 -5.89 5.46
N ASP A 58 20.78 -6.80 6.36
CA ASP A 58 20.02 -7.93 6.86
C ASP A 58 19.23 -7.62 8.15
N ASP A 59 19.35 -6.41 8.70
CA ASP A 59 18.50 -5.99 9.82
C ASP A 59 17.03 -6.07 9.43
N LEU A 60 16.18 -6.48 10.38
CA LEU A 60 14.80 -6.80 10.09
C LEU A 60 13.85 -5.65 10.43
N PHE A 61 13.06 -5.30 9.46
CA PHE A 61 11.87 -4.48 9.62
C PHE A 61 10.62 -5.38 9.63
N MET A 62 9.75 -5.22 10.62
CA MET A 62 8.50 -5.99 10.71
C MET A 62 7.29 -5.11 10.44
N GLN A 63 6.50 -5.52 9.45
CA GLN A 63 5.22 -4.88 9.14
C GLN A 63 4.08 -5.86 9.36
N TYR A 64 3.09 -5.47 10.16
CA TYR A 64 1.90 -6.28 10.39
C TYR A 64 0.88 -6.12 9.27
N THR A 65 0.29 -7.26 8.87
CA THR A 65 -0.83 -7.28 7.91
C THR A 65 -2.16 -7.28 8.65
N GLY A 66 -3.17 -6.69 8.06
CA GLY A 66 -4.54 -6.68 8.58
C GLY A 66 -5.28 -8.02 8.47
N GLY A 67 -4.69 -9.06 7.92
CA GLY A 67 -5.18 -10.43 7.75
C GLY A 67 -6.69 -10.55 7.50
N THR A 68 -7.11 -10.82 6.27
CA THR A 68 -8.53 -11.04 5.93
C THR A 68 -9.10 -12.35 6.51
N THR A 69 -8.24 -13.26 6.96
CA THR A 69 -8.62 -14.63 7.36
C THR A 69 -8.20 -15.03 8.77
N GLY A 70 -7.82 -14.08 9.64
CA GLY A 70 -7.36 -14.44 10.98
C GLY A 70 -6.64 -13.34 11.75
N ARG A 71 -5.75 -13.72 12.65
CA ARG A 71 -4.95 -12.78 13.44
C ARG A 71 -3.94 -12.04 12.56
N PRO A 72 -3.66 -10.75 12.81
CA PRO A 72 -2.61 -10.03 12.12
C PRO A 72 -1.27 -10.75 12.18
N LYS A 73 -0.52 -10.75 11.07
CA LYS A 73 0.78 -11.42 10.95
C LYS A 73 1.89 -10.41 10.72
N GLY A 74 3.02 -10.59 11.39
CA GLY A 74 4.19 -9.76 11.17
C GLY A 74 4.99 -10.29 9.98
N VAL A 75 5.05 -9.53 8.90
CA VAL A 75 5.90 -9.82 7.73
C VAL A 75 7.29 -9.28 8.01
N LEU A 76 8.29 -10.12 7.88
CA LEU A 76 9.70 -9.79 8.13
C LEU A 76 10.38 -9.42 6.83
N TRP A 77 10.86 -8.20 6.75
CA TRP A 77 11.65 -7.69 5.65
C TRP A 77 13.09 -7.42 6.10
N SER A 78 14.09 -7.80 5.32
CA SER A 78 15.41 -7.21 5.51
C SER A 78 15.38 -5.74 5.07
N HIS A 79 16.23 -4.90 5.67
CA HIS A 79 16.34 -3.48 5.33
C HIS A 79 16.58 -3.28 3.84
N LYS A 80 17.47 -4.08 3.26
CA LYS A 80 17.75 -4.06 1.82
C LYS A 80 16.53 -4.43 0.99
N ALA A 81 15.84 -5.50 1.36
CA ALA A 81 14.71 -5.98 0.57
C ALA A 81 13.55 -4.97 0.57
N ILE A 82 13.17 -4.40 1.73
CA ILE A 82 12.09 -3.41 1.79
C ILE A 82 12.48 -2.12 1.08
N PHE A 83 13.74 -1.68 1.17
CA PHE A 83 14.23 -0.48 0.49
C PHE A 83 14.00 -0.58 -1.03
N HIS A 84 14.35 -1.70 -1.64
CA HIS A 84 14.18 -1.88 -3.08
C HIS A 84 12.74 -2.21 -3.48
N ALA A 85 12.04 -3.06 -2.71
CA ALA A 85 10.71 -3.54 -3.09
C ALA A 85 9.59 -2.55 -2.77
N ALA A 86 9.70 -1.81 -1.68
CA ALA A 86 8.63 -0.92 -1.20
C ALA A 86 8.95 0.57 -1.35
N PHE A 87 10.25 0.95 -1.25
CA PHE A 87 10.67 2.35 -1.35
C PHE A 87 11.32 2.66 -2.71
N ALA A 88 11.16 1.73 -3.68
CA ALA A 88 11.69 1.84 -5.05
C ALA A 88 13.21 2.12 -5.12
N GLY A 89 13.97 1.67 -4.12
CA GLY A 89 15.40 1.89 -4.06
C GLY A 89 15.80 3.37 -4.07
N GLY A 90 14.96 4.26 -3.53
CA GLY A 90 15.18 5.71 -3.57
C GLY A 90 14.98 6.35 -4.93
N GLY A 91 14.52 5.60 -5.95
CA GLY A 91 14.44 6.06 -7.34
C GLY A 91 13.05 6.34 -7.90
N SER A 92 11.97 6.28 -7.08
CA SER A 92 10.58 6.39 -7.55
C SER A 92 10.25 7.63 -8.35
N LEU A 93 10.90 8.75 -8.07
CA LEU A 93 10.64 10.05 -8.68
C LEU A 93 11.86 10.54 -9.50
N CYS A 94 12.77 9.64 -9.84
CA CYS A 94 14.00 9.93 -10.58
C CYS A 94 14.11 9.04 -11.83
N GLU A 95 14.38 9.64 -12.99
CA GLU A 95 14.53 8.90 -14.26
C GLU A 95 15.70 7.91 -14.24
N ALA A 96 16.72 8.17 -13.43
CA ALA A 96 17.89 7.31 -13.32
C ALA A 96 17.63 5.99 -12.56
N GLY A 97 16.40 5.83 -11.97
CA GLY A 97 16.02 4.60 -11.28
C GLY A 97 16.64 4.42 -9.89
N PRO A 98 16.66 3.20 -9.35
CA PRO A 98 17.18 2.89 -8.01
C PRO A 98 18.64 3.27 -7.83
N ILE A 99 19.03 3.61 -6.59
CA ILE A 99 20.44 3.79 -6.22
C ILE A 99 21.09 2.44 -5.91
N GLU A 100 22.40 2.36 -6.11
CA GLU A 100 23.20 1.20 -5.71
C GLU A 100 23.88 1.42 -4.35
N HIS A 101 24.22 2.67 -4.03
CA HIS A 101 24.89 3.05 -2.79
C HIS A 101 24.15 4.20 -2.09
N PRO A 102 24.03 4.20 -0.74
CA PRO A 102 23.32 5.24 0.01
C PRO A 102 23.83 6.67 -0.25
N GLN A 103 25.12 6.81 -0.60
CA GLN A 103 25.74 8.11 -0.88
C GLN A 103 25.11 8.80 -2.11
N GLU A 104 24.60 8.03 -3.06
CA GLU A 104 23.94 8.55 -4.26
C GLU A 104 22.63 9.27 -3.95
N LEU A 105 22.01 8.96 -2.80
CA LEU A 105 20.70 9.52 -2.43
C LEU A 105 20.74 11.05 -2.37
N ALA A 106 21.82 11.61 -1.84
CA ALA A 106 21.96 13.08 -1.73
C ALA A 106 22.02 13.77 -3.10
N ASP A 107 22.65 13.13 -4.08
CA ASP A 107 22.73 13.66 -5.45
C ASP A 107 21.38 13.53 -6.15
N ARG A 108 20.71 12.37 -6.00
CA ARG A 108 19.37 12.14 -6.53
C ARG A 108 18.35 13.16 -6.02
N VAL A 109 18.38 13.48 -4.71
CA VAL A 109 17.49 14.48 -4.09
C VAL A 109 17.70 15.86 -4.72
N ARG A 110 18.92 16.24 -5.08
CA ARG A 110 19.21 17.53 -5.74
C ARG A 110 18.67 17.62 -7.16
N GLU A 111 18.50 16.48 -7.83
CA GLU A 111 17.99 16.38 -9.21
C GLU A 111 16.47 16.23 -9.25
N THR A 112 15.83 15.87 -8.12
CA THR A 112 14.39 15.66 -8.03
C THR A 112 13.66 16.99 -7.83
N TYR A 113 12.56 17.19 -8.57
CA TYR A 113 11.67 18.32 -8.33
C TYR A 113 10.97 18.16 -6.98
N PRO A 114 11.02 19.15 -6.07
CA PRO A 114 10.49 19.05 -4.73
C PRO A 114 8.96 19.07 -4.74
N LEU A 115 8.33 17.89 -4.80
CA LEU A 115 6.88 17.74 -4.77
C LEU A 115 6.35 17.81 -3.33
N ARG A 116 5.09 18.21 -3.21
CA ARG A 116 4.30 18.15 -1.97
C ARG A 116 3.32 16.99 -2.10
N ILE A 117 3.56 15.93 -1.36
CA ILE A 117 2.82 14.65 -1.43
C ILE A 117 1.94 14.54 -0.20
N PHE A 118 0.62 14.55 -0.40
CA PHE A 118 -0.34 14.38 0.69
C PHE A 118 -0.74 12.92 0.80
N VAL A 119 -0.30 12.28 1.88
CA VAL A 119 -0.51 10.86 2.15
C VAL A 119 -1.75 10.71 3.04
N LEU A 120 -2.81 10.13 2.50
CA LEU A 120 -4.06 9.91 3.22
C LEU A 120 -4.13 8.52 3.88
N GLY A 121 -3.31 7.58 3.43
CA GLY A 121 -3.24 6.25 4.02
C GLY A 121 -2.63 6.26 5.43
N PRO A 122 -3.16 5.43 6.37
CA PRO A 122 -2.55 5.29 7.68
C PRO A 122 -1.11 4.77 7.62
N LEU A 123 -0.21 5.35 8.43
CA LEU A 123 1.21 4.95 8.45
C LEU A 123 1.46 3.53 8.95
N ILE A 124 0.48 2.89 9.59
CA ILE A 124 0.57 1.48 9.98
C ILE A 124 0.46 0.53 8.78
N HIS A 125 -0.09 1.00 7.65
CA HIS A 125 -0.24 0.21 6.43
C HIS A 125 0.79 0.59 5.38
N GLY A 126 1.13 -0.37 4.51
CA GLY A 126 2.12 -0.18 3.44
C GLY A 126 1.83 1.05 2.57
N ASN A 127 0.59 1.29 2.15
CA ASN A 127 0.25 2.45 1.33
C ASN A 127 0.72 3.76 1.98
N GLY A 128 0.36 4.02 3.24
CA GLY A 128 0.72 5.26 3.93
C GLY A 128 2.22 5.34 4.24
N MET A 129 2.78 4.28 4.84
CA MET A 129 4.19 4.26 5.24
C MET A 129 5.12 4.32 4.03
N TRP A 130 4.86 3.51 2.99
CA TRP A 130 5.74 3.47 1.81
C TRP A 130 5.68 4.77 1.03
N ALA A 131 4.48 5.34 0.81
CA ALA A 131 4.35 6.63 0.13
C ALA A 131 5.08 7.75 0.89
N THR A 132 4.97 7.77 2.23
CA THR A 132 5.70 8.73 3.07
C THR A 132 7.21 8.54 2.95
N THR A 133 7.70 7.30 3.03
CA THR A 133 9.13 7.00 2.94
C THR A 133 9.68 7.34 1.55
N ILE A 134 8.96 7.00 0.48
CA ILE A 134 9.30 7.38 -0.90
C ILE A 134 9.42 8.91 -1.02
N ALA A 135 8.45 9.66 -0.49
CA ALA A 135 8.48 11.12 -0.52
C ALA A 135 9.74 11.68 0.16
N LEU A 136 10.07 11.17 1.36
CA LEU A 136 11.23 11.63 2.12
C LEU A 136 12.56 11.26 1.44
N LEU A 137 12.67 10.03 0.93
CA LEU A 137 13.86 9.58 0.20
C LEU A 137 14.08 10.37 -1.11
N ALA A 138 13.01 10.86 -1.73
CA ALA A 138 13.08 11.71 -2.91
C ALA A 138 13.30 13.22 -2.59
N GLY A 139 13.48 13.60 -1.33
CA GLY A 139 13.61 15.00 -0.92
C GLY A 139 12.34 15.83 -1.07
N CYS A 140 11.19 15.16 -1.17
CA CYS A 140 9.87 15.78 -1.26
C CYS A 140 9.31 16.11 0.13
N THR A 141 8.26 16.94 0.16
CA THR A 141 7.51 17.20 1.39
C THR A 141 6.40 16.16 1.52
N ALA A 142 6.42 15.36 2.58
CA ALA A 142 5.30 14.51 2.95
C ALA A 142 4.34 15.28 3.86
N LEU A 143 3.09 15.45 3.41
CA LEU A 143 2.00 15.95 4.25
C LEU A 143 1.22 14.74 4.77
N LEU A 144 0.90 14.76 6.05
CA LEU A 144 0.14 13.71 6.71
C LEU A 144 -1.19 14.26 7.19
N ASN A 145 -2.24 13.42 7.16
CA ASN A 145 -3.50 13.77 7.76
C ASN A 145 -3.37 13.68 9.30
N ASP A 146 -3.59 14.79 9.98
CA ASP A 146 -3.50 14.89 11.44
C ASP A 146 -4.81 14.52 12.16
N ARG A 147 -5.85 14.23 11.39
CA ARG A 147 -7.17 13.86 11.93
C ARG A 147 -7.36 12.34 11.98
N PRO A 148 -8.05 11.84 13.00
CA PRO A 148 -8.34 10.40 13.11
C PRO A 148 -9.43 9.95 12.11
N ASP A 149 -10.20 10.89 11.55
CA ASP A 149 -11.29 10.65 10.62
C ASP A 149 -10.93 11.05 9.19
N LEU A 150 -11.61 10.45 8.23
CA LEU A 150 -11.53 10.82 6.82
C LEU A 150 -12.45 12.03 6.55
N ASN A 151 -12.04 13.21 7.03
CA ASN A 151 -12.77 14.44 6.78
C ASN A 151 -12.40 15.01 5.40
N ILE A 152 -13.26 14.78 4.42
CA ILE A 152 -13.01 15.12 3.01
C ILE A 152 -12.85 16.63 2.80
N GLU A 153 -13.66 17.45 3.45
CA GLU A 153 -13.53 18.91 3.30
C GLU A 153 -12.18 19.39 3.83
N ASN A 154 -11.76 18.89 4.99
CA ASN A 154 -10.42 19.20 5.52
C ASN A 154 -9.30 18.76 4.59
N ILE A 155 -9.42 17.56 3.98
CA ILE A 155 -8.43 17.07 3.01
C ILE A 155 -8.33 18.02 1.81
N LEU A 156 -9.45 18.45 1.26
CA LEU A 156 -9.49 19.38 0.13
C LEU A 156 -9.01 20.80 0.52
N ASP A 157 -9.34 21.27 1.73
CA ASP A 157 -8.83 22.52 2.28
C ASP A 157 -7.30 22.49 2.44
N VAL A 158 -6.74 21.39 2.96
CA VAL A 158 -5.29 21.17 3.05
C VAL A 158 -4.67 21.10 1.65
N ALA A 159 -5.25 20.33 0.73
CA ALA A 159 -4.73 20.19 -0.64
C ALA A 159 -4.63 21.55 -1.35
N THR A 160 -5.65 22.40 -1.19
CA THR A 160 -5.69 23.78 -1.73
C THR A 160 -4.65 24.67 -1.06
N ARG A 161 -4.68 24.75 0.29
CA ARG A 161 -3.79 25.62 1.08
C ARG A 161 -2.33 25.30 0.87
N GLU A 162 -1.98 24.02 0.91
CA GLU A 162 -0.61 23.53 0.80
C GLU A 162 -0.15 23.37 -0.65
N LYS A 163 -0.99 23.63 -1.63
CA LYS A 163 -0.70 23.44 -3.06
C LYS A 163 -0.11 22.05 -3.34
N VAL A 164 -0.86 21.03 -2.93
CA VAL A 164 -0.46 19.62 -3.05
C VAL A 164 -0.24 19.26 -4.52
N ASN A 165 0.87 18.58 -4.80
CA ASN A 165 1.20 18.10 -6.14
C ASN A 165 0.75 16.65 -6.34
N VAL A 166 0.91 15.80 -5.33
CA VAL A 166 0.52 14.40 -5.39
C VAL A 166 -0.45 14.08 -4.26
N LEU A 167 -1.63 13.58 -4.61
CA LEU A 167 -2.60 13.08 -3.65
C LEU A 167 -2.53 11.54 -3.62
N ASN A 168 -2.12 10.98 -2.49
CA ASN A 168 -2.09 9.53 -2.31
C ASN A 168 -3.39 9.06 -1.67
N VAL A 169 -4.12 8.18 -2.37
CA VAL A 169 -5.48 7.72 -2.00
C VAL A 169 -5.57 6.20 -1.92
N ILE A 170 -6.67 5.69 -1.35
CA ILE A 170 -6.99 4.27 -1.23
C ILE A 170 -8.37 4.02 -1.87
N GLY A 171 -8.38 3.74 -3.17
CA GLY A 171 -9.53 3.29 -3.93
C GLY A 171 -10.78 4.18 -3.87
N ASN A 172 -11.90 3.57 -4.23
CA ASN A 172 -13.21 4.21 -4.27
C ASN A 172 -13.62 4.78 -2.91
N ALA A 173 -13.24 4.13 -1.82
CA ALA A 173 -13.60 4.55 -0.45
C ALA A 173 -13.15 5.99 -0.11
N MET A 174 -12.06 6.45 -0.72
CA MET A 174 -11.59 7.83 -0.57
C MET A 174 -12.00 8.72 -1.73
N VAL A 175 -11.98 8.19 -2.95
CA VAL A 175 -12.21 9.00 -4.16
C VAL A 175 -13.68 9.38 -4.34
N ILE A 176 -14.63 8.48 -4.07
CA ILE A 176 -16.06 8.79 -4.24
C ILE A 176 -16.49 9.95 -3.33
N PRO A 177 -16.19 9.94 -2.02
CA PRO A 177 -16.49 11.10 -1.17
C PRO A 177 -15.80 12.40 -1.61
N LEU A 178 -14.57 12.34 -2.15
CA LEU A 178 -13.90 13.51 -2.74
C LEU A 178 -14.68 14.07 -3.92
N LEU A 179 -15.14 13.21 -4.83
CA LEU A 179 -15.95 13.60 -5.99
C LEU A 179 -17.30 14.21 -5.59
N ASP A 180 -17.95 13.65 -4.57
CA ASP A 180 -19.22 14.17 -4.05
C ASP A 180 -19.04 15.57 -3.45
N ALA A 181 -17.96 15.80 -2.70
CA ALA A 181 -17.64 17.14 -2.16
C ALA A 181 -17.35 18.16 -3.27
N LEU A 182 -16.50 17.78 -4.25
CA LEU A 182 -16.16 18.64 -5.39
C LEU A 182 -17.41 18.99 -6.23
N LYS A 183 -18.31 18.03 -6.44
CA LYS A 183 -19.58 18.25 -7.15
C LYS A 183 -20.52 19.19 -6.37
N SER A 184 -20.54 19.06 -5.04
CA SER A 184 -21.42 19.88 -4.17
C SER A 184 -20.93 21.32 -4.04
N HIS A 185 -19.63 21.56 -4.19
CA HIS A 185 -19.01 22.87 -4.04
C HIS A 185 -17.97 23.13 -5.16
N PRO A 186 -18.39 23.34 -6.42
CA PRO A 186 -17.50 23.28 -7.60
C PRO A 186 -16.36 24.31 -7.61
N GLU A 187 -16.51 25.44 -6.90
CA GLU A 187 -15.53 26.54 -6.91
C GLU A 187 -14.81 26.72 -5.56
N ARG A 188 -15.06 25.82 -4.60
CA ARG A 188 -14.51 25.99 -3.24
C ARG A 188 -13.02 25.67 -3.16
N TRP A 189 -12.53 24.70 -3.92
CA TRP A 189 -11.16 24.21 -3.82
C TRP A 189 -10.39 24.35 -5.12
N ASP A 190 -9.16 24.82 -5.00
CA ASP A 190 -8.21 24.93 -6.10
C ASP A 190 -7.30 23.69 -6.14
N LEU A 191 -7.55 22.81 -7.10
CA LEU A 191 -6.74 21.59 -7.34
C LEU A 191 -5.75 21.76 -8.49
N SER A 192 -5.50 22.99 -8.96
CA SER A 192 -4.65 23.27 -10.11
C SER A 192 -3.19 22.86 -9.93
N SER A 193 -2.75 22.71 -8.67
CA SER A 193 -1.40 22.25 -8.34
C SER A 193 -1.21 20.72 -8.43
N ILE A 194 -2.29 19.94 -8.52
CA ILE A 194 -2.20 18.48 -8.57
C ILE A 194 -1.70 18.04 -9.93
N VAL A 195 -0.60 17.30 -9.93
CA VAL A 195 -0.01 16.68 -11.12
C VAL A 195 -0.19 15.16 -11.13
N CYS A 196 -0.47 14.55 -9.99
CA CYS A 196 -0.68 13.12 -9.87
C CYS A 196 -1.66 12.77 -8.74
N VAL A 197 -2.54 11.79 -9.01
CA VAL A 197 -3.23 11.05 -7.97
C VAL A 197 -2.66 9.63 -7.96
N ALA A 198 -2.02 9.25 -6.84
CA ALA A 198 -1.43 7.94 -6.65
C ALA A 198 -2.39 7.06 -5.84
N ASN A 199 -3.00 6.07 -6.49
CA ASN A 199 -3.88 5.10 -5.86
C ASN A 199 -3.14 3.82 -5.54
N GLY A 200 -3.41 3.23 -4.36
CA GLY A 200 -2.87 1.93 -3.97
C GLY A 200 -3.59 1.34 -2.77
N GLY A 201 -3.56 0.02 -2.63
CA GLY A 201 -4.15 -0.70 -1.50
C GLY A 201 -5.62 -1.07 -1.67
N ALA A 202 -6.36 -0.42 -2.58
CA ALA A 202 -7.71 -0.80 -2.98
C ALA A 202 -7.99 -0.38 -4.43
N MET A 203 -9.00 -0.99 -5.04
CA MET A 203 -9.37 -0.69 -6.41
C MET A 203 -9.95 0.73 -6.52
N LEU A 204 -9.55 1.43 -7.57
CA LEU A 204 -10.19 2.63 -8.08
C LEU A 204 -10.90 2.27 -9.38
N SER A 205 -12.23 2.31 -9.37
CA SER A 205 -13.04 1.97 -10.54
C SER A 205 -12.78 2.93 -11.72
N PRO A 206 -12.92 2.48 -12.95
CA PRO A 206 -12.76 3.31 -14.14
C PRO A 206 -13.66 4.54 -14.13
N ASP A 207 -14.94 4.39 -13.75
CA ASP A 207 -15.87 5.52 -13.62
C ASP A 207 -15.36 6.56 -12.62
N ALA A 208 -14.97 6.13 -11.42
CA ALA A 208 -14.43 7.06 -10.41
C ALA A 208 -13.12 7.72 -10.88
N ALA A 209 -12.26 6.98 -11.59
CA ALA A 209 -11.03 7.54 -12.16
C ALA A 209 -11.33 8.58 -13.26
N ASP A 210 -12.30 8.33 -14.13
CA ASP A 210 -12.67 9.26 -15.21
C ASP A 210 -13.35 10.53 -14.66
N ARG A 211 -14.24 10.39 -13.69
CA ARG A 211 -14.83 11.53 -12.97
C ARG A 211 -13.77 12.34 -12.23
N LEU A 212 -12.82 11.67 -11.56
CA LEU A 212 -11.71 12.35 -10.89
C LEU A 212 -10.83 13.10 -11.90
N ARG A 213 -10.53 12.48 -13.04
CA ARG A 213 -9.75 13.13 -14.12
C ARG A 213 -10.42 14.40 -14.63
N ALA A 214 -11.74 14.41 -14.71
CA ALA A 214 -12.49 15.60 -15.12
C ALA A 214 -12.41 16.77 -14.12
N CYS A 215 -12.08 16.50 -12.85
CA CYS A 215 -11.90 17.50 -11.81
C CYS A 215 -10.44 18.00 -11.67
N LEU A 216 -9.48 17.39 -12.39
CA LEU A 216 -8.06 17.68 -12.29
C LEU A 216 -7.54 18.44 -13.51
N PRO A 217 -6.35 19.10 -13.42
CA PRO A 217 -5.68 19.64 -14.61
C PRO A 217 -5.51 18.57 -15.69
N SER A 218 -5.66 18.95 -16.96
CA SER A 218 -5.60 18.01 -18.09
C SER A 218 -4.27 17.24 -18.21
N ALA A 219 -3.19 17.78 -17.65
CA ALA A 219 -1.87 17.16 -17.60
C ALA A 219 -1.70 16.21 -16.39
N ALA A 220 -2.64 16.21 -15.43
CA ALA A 220 -2.54 15.36 -14.26
C ALA A 220 -2.74 13.89 -14.63
N VAL A 221 -1.99 13.02 -13.97
CA VAL A 221 -2.07 11.57 -14.18
C VAL A 221 -2.67 10.88 -12.96
N ILE A 222 -3.38 9.77 -13.21
CA ILE A 222 -3.83 8.86 -12.16
C ILE A 222 -3.01 7.58 -12.30
N VAL A 223 -2.29 7.23 -11.23
CA VAL A 223 -1.43 6.04 -11.17
C VAL A 223 -2.05 5.03 -10.23
N ASN A 224 -2.34 3.84 -10.71
CA ASN A 224 -2.77 2.73 -9.88
C ASN A 224 -1.57 1.84 -9.56
N SER A 225 -1.21 1.76 -8.27
CA SER A 225 -0.14 0.91 -7.77
C SER A 225 -0.72 -0.37 -7.19
N MET A 226 -0.07 -1.48 -7.47
CA MET A 226 -0.40 -2.79 -6.93
C MET A 226 0.73 -3.32 -6.06
N GLY A 227 0.35 -3.95 -4.96
CA GLY A 227 1.28 -4.58 -4.03
C GLY A 227 0.59 -5.05 -2.77
N SER A 228 1.32 -5.75 -1.95
CA SER A 228 0.88 -6.20 -0.62
C SER A 228 2.04 -6.14 0.36
N THR A 229 1.75 -6.31 1.65
CA THR A 229 2.81 -6.39 2.66
C THR A 229 3.80 -7.52 2.38
N GLU A 230 3.36 -8.58 1.70
CA GLU A 230 4.15 -9.77 1.35
C GLU A 230 4.95 -9.61 0.05
N THR A 231 4.59 -8.66 -0.81
CA THR A 231 5.22 -8.53 -2.14
C THR A 231 5.95 -7.21 -2.35
N GLY A 232 5.74 -6.22 -1.48
CA GLY A 232 6.13 -4.84 -1.78
C GLY A 232 5.29 -4.28 -2.92
N VAL A 233 5.81 -3.28 -3.62
CA VAL A 233 5.18 -2.74 -4.83
C VAL A 233 5.47 -3.66 -6.00
N SER A 234 4.44 -4.34 -6.50
CA SER A 234 4.55 -5.26 -7.64
C SER A 234 4.50 -4.55 -8.99
N GLY A 235 3.96 -3.34 -9.03
CA GLY A 235 3.92 -2.52 -10.23
C GLY A 235 2.96 -1.35 -10.12
N ALA A 236 3.00 -0.48 -11.13
CA ALA A 236 2.10 0.65 -11.27
C ALA A 236 1.68 0.82 -12.72
N GLY A 237 0.43 1.21 -12.96
CA GLY A 237 -0.14 1.46 -14.27
C GLY A 237 -0.86 2.80 -14.34
N CYS A 238 -0.60 3.56 -15.40
CA CYS A 238 -1.25 4.86 -15.66
C CYS A 238 -2.36 4.77 -16.71
N LYS A 239 -2.45 3.69 -17.46
CA LYS A 239 -3.47 3.56 -18.50
C LYS A 239 -4.74 3.00 -17.89
N PRO A 240 -5.91 3.61 -18.14
CA PRO A 240 -7.17 2.89 -18.01
C PRO A 240 -7.03 1.68 -18.90
N GLY A 241 -6.98 0.48 -18.32
CA GLY A 241 -6.97 -0.75 -19.05
C GLY A 241 -8.30 -0.92 -19.78
N ASP A 242 -8.34 -1.81 -20.78
CA ASP A 242 -9.57 -2.30 -21.33
C ASP A 242 -10.39 -2.91 -20.16
N GLY A 243 -11.55 -2.34 -19.83
CA GLY A 243 -12.42 -2.80 -18.75
C GLY A 243 -11.90 -2.54 -17.32
N GLY A 244 -11.08 -1.50 -17.07
CA GLY A 244 -10.68 -1.10 -15.73
C GLY A 244 -9.63 -1.96 -15.03
N LEU A 245 -9.22 -3.07 -15.62
CA LEU A 245 -8.25 -3.99 -15.05
C LEU A 245 -6.83 -3.38 -14.99
N ILE A 246 -6.10 -3.67 -13.93
CA ILE A 246 -4.70 -3.26 -13.80
C ILE A 246 -3.86 -4.10 -14.76
N ARG A 247 -3.11 -3.42 -15.65
CA ARG A 247 -2.17 -4.06 -16.55
C ARG A 247 -0.75 -3.64 -16.21
N LEU A 248 0.07 -4.59 -15.75
CA LEU A 248 1.46 -4.40 -15.43
C LEU A 248 2.36 -4.72 -16.63
N LYS A 249 3.46 -4.01 -16.76
CA LYS A 249 4.54 -4.50 -17.64
C LYS A 249 5.21 -5.69 -16.97
N SER A 250 5.55 -6.71 -17.75
CA SER A 250 6.40 -7.79 -17.24
C SER A 250 7.76 -7.24 -16.81
N SER A 251 8.32 -7.86 -15.81
CA SER A 251 9.66 -7.55 -15.30
C SER A 251 10.31 -8.83 -14.76
N ASP A 252 11.61 -8.80 -14.55
CA ASP A 252 12.33 -9.93 -13.94
C ASP A 252 11.90 -10.24 -12.50
N THR A 253 11.07 -9.37 -11.92
CA THR A 253 10.63 -9.47 -10.52
C THR A 253 9.15 -9.75 -10.34
N VAL A 254 8.33 -9.75 -11.41
CA VAL A 254 6.89 -10.02 -11.35
C VAL A 254 6.50 -10.96 -12.47
N ASP A 255 5.82 -12.05 -12.12
CA ASP A 255 5.36 -13.06 -13.04
C ASP A 255 4.07 -13.72 -12.56
N VAL A 256 3.58 -14.72 -13.25
CA VAL A 256 2.42 -15.55 -12.90
C VAL A 256 2.82 -17.02 -12.81
N ALA A 257 2.25 -17.75 -11.83
CA ALA A 257 2.61 -19.14 -11.58
C ALA A 257 1.40 -20.03 -11.28
N VAL A 258 1.48 -21.26 -11.72
CA VAL A 258 0.49 -22.31 -11.49
C VAL A 258 0.81 -22.99 -10.17
N GLY A 259 -0.07 -22.80 -9.17
CA GLY A 259 0.01 -23.50 -7.88
C GLY A 259 1.32 -23.34 -7.10
N GLY A 260 2.17 -22.39 -7.46
CA GLY A 260 3.52 -22.25 -6.87
C GLY A 260 4.53 -23.32 -7.37
N GLU A 261 4.21 -24.08 -8.40
CA GLU A 261 5.04 -25.20 -8.92
C GLU A 261 5.85 -24.81 -10.16
N ARG A 262 5.26 -24.03 -11.07
CA ARG A 262 5.88 -23.57 -12.31
C ARG A 262 5.40 -22.19 -12.71
N PHE A 263 6.18 -21.48 -13.51
CA PHE A 263 5.70 -20.28 -14.18
C PHE A 263 4.65 -20.63 -15.25
N ALA A 264 3.67 -19.73 -15.42
CA ALA A 264 2.56 -19.94 -16.35
C ALA A 264 2.97 -19.61 -17.80
N HIS A 265 2.32 -20.29 -18.74
CA HIS A 265 2.36 -19.92 -20.16
C HIS A 265 1.43 -18.73 -20.43
N PRO A 266 1.65 -17.97 -21.52
CA PRO A 266 0.71 -16.95 -21.97
C PRO A 266 -0.73 -17.49 -22.10
N GLY A 267 -1.70 -16.72 -21.61
CA GLY A 267 -3.12 -17.09 -21.65
C GLY A 267 -3.64 -17.86 -20.42
N GLU A 268 -2.76 -18.46 -19.60
CA GLU A 268 -3.19 -19.14 -18.36
C GLU A 268 -3.57 -18.11 -17.29
N VAL A 269 -4.75 -18.26 -16.69
CA VAL A 269 -5.25 -17.45 -15.57
C VAL A 269 -4.87 -18.14 -14.28
N VAL A 270 -3.94 -17.58 -13.53
CA VAL A 270 -3.28 -18.20 -12.36
C VAL A 270 -2.93 -17.15 -11.31
N ILE A 271 -1.99 -17.42 -10.43
CA ILE A 271 -1.63 -16.52 -9.32
C ILE A 271 -0.42 -15.65 -9.67
N LEU A 272 -0.51 -14.37 -9.34
CA LEU A 272 0.62 -13.44 -9.42
C LEU A 272 1.69 -13.80 -8.40
N VAL A 273 2.94 -13.78 -8.82
CA VAL A 273 4.11 -14.01 -7.95
C VAL A 273 5.11 -12.87 -8.06
N ARG A 274 5.76 -12.57 -6.94
CA ARG A 274 6.83 -11.57 -6.83
C ARG A 274 8.15 -12.27 -6.54
N MET A 275 9.21 -11.84 -7.21
CA MET A 275 10.58 -12.36 -7.07
C MET A 275 11.56 -11.25 -6.71
N GLY A 276 12.81 -11.60 -6.46
CA GLY A 276 13.88 -10.68 -6.13
C GLY A 276 13.83 -10.22 -4.68
N TYR A 277 13.70 -8.93 -4.44
CA TYR A 277 13.58 -8.38 -3.10
C TYR A 277 12.18 -8.68 -2.54
N ILE A 278 12.08 -9.72 -1.71
CA ILE A 278 10.85 -10.19 -1.04
C ILE A 278 11.12 -10.47 0.43
N PRO A 279 10.08 -10.53 1.32
CA PRO A 279 10.25 -10.78 2.74
C PRO A 279 10.96 -12.10 3.06
N GLU A 280 11.55 -12.16 4.25
CA GLU A 280 12.10 -13.41 4.80
C GLU A 280 11.01 -14.41 5.17
N GLY A 281 9.83 -13.92 5.57
CA GLY A 281 8.68 -14.73 5.95
C GLY A 281 7.80 -14.04 6.96
N TYR A 282 7.01 -14.82 7.69
CA TYR A 282 6.18 -14.32 8.78
C TYR A 282 6.82 -14.61 10.14
N PHE A 283 6.75 -13.66 11.04
CA PHE A 283 7.26 -13.79 12.39
C PHE A 283 6.53 -14.90 13.14
N ARG A 284 7.30 -15.93 13.58
CA ARG A 284 6.83 -17.10 14.32
C ARG A 284 5.70 -17.90 13.67
N ASP A 285 5.62 -17.86 12.33
CA ASP A 285 4.65 -18.65 11.56
C ASP A 285 5.34 -19.36 10.38
N PRO A 286 6.12 -20.43 10.65
CA PRO A 286 6.84 -21.15 9.61
C PRO A 286 5.92 -21.85 8.61
N GLY A 287 4.72 -22.28 9.05
CA GLY A 287 3.72 -22.91 8.17
C GLY A 287 3.24 -21.95 7.10
N LYS A 288 2.76 -20.77 7.52
CA LYS A 288 2.31 -19.74 6.57
C LYS A 288 3.46 -19.20 5.72
N THR A 289 4.67 -19.14 6.28
CA THR A 289 5.88 -18.77 5.52
C THR A 289 6.10 -19.72 4.36
N ALA A 290 6.06 -21.03 4.59
CA ALA A 290 6.25 -22.03 3.55
C ALA A 290 5.15 -22.02 2.47
N GLU A 291 3.91 -21.70 2.86
CA GLU A 291 2.79 -21.56 1.91
C GLU A 291 2.91 -20.31 1.01
N THR A 292 3.43 -19.21 1.56
CA THR A 292 3.46 -17.91 0.87
C THR A 292 4.76 -17.69 0.09
N PHE A 293 5.88 -18.17 0.63
CA PHE A 293 7.21 -17.99 0.03
C PHE A 293 7.73 -19.32 -0.49
N VAL A 294 7.53 -19.56 -1.77
CA VAL A 294 7.85 -20.81 -2.46
C VAL A 294 9.09 -20.68 -3.36
N THR A 295 9.61 -21.78 -3.84
CA THR A 295 10.68 -21.79 -4.84
C THR A 295 10.17 -22.38 -6.14
N ILE A 296 10.23 -21.59 -7.23
CA ILE A 296 9.81 -21.96 -8.58
C ILE A 296 11.02 -21.85 -9.51
N ASP A 297 11.41 -22.94 -10.17
CA ASP A 297 12.58 -23.00 -11.04
C ASP A 297 13.86 -22.40 -10.42
N GLY A 298 14.08 -22.68 -9.13
CA GLY A 298 15.24 -22.21 -8.37
C GLY A 298 15.15 -20.74 -7.92
N LYS A 299 14.07 -20.03 -8.22
CA LYS A 299 13.82 -18.63 -7.79
C LYS A 299 12.88 -18.62 -6.59
N ARG A 300 13.25 -17.88 -5.54
CA ARG A 300 12.37 -17.65 -4.39
C ARG A 300 11.29 -16.64 -4.77
N CYS A 301 10.03 -17.00 -4.57
CA CYS A 301 8.84 -16.24 -4.97
C CYS A 301 7.91 -16.02 -3.79
N ALA A 302 7.29 -14.84 -3.70
CA ALA A 302 6.16 -14.55 -2.84
C ALA A 302 4.86 -14.66 -3.65
N ILE A 303 3.92 -15.49 -3.18
CA ILE A 303 2.58 -15.63 -3.76
C ILE A 303 1.74 -14.45 -3.27
N SER A 304 1.23 -13.62 -4.20
CA SER A 304 0.48 -12.40 -3.84
C SER A 304 -0.95 -12.67 -3.37
N GLY A 305 -1.53 -13.80 -3.81
CA GLY A 305 -2.96 -14.09 -3.66
C GLY A 305 -3.86 -13.35 -4.67
N ASP A 306 -3.26 -12.69 -5.66
CA ASP A 306 -3.99 -12.02 -6.75
C ASP A 306 -4.03 -12.92 -7.97
N ILE A 307 -5.20 -13.02 -8.62
CA ILE A 307 -5.35 -13.76 -9.86
C ILE A 307 -4.90 -12.87 -11.01
N ALA A 308 -4.10 -13.44 -11.90
CA ALA A 308 -3.52 -12.72 -13.00
C ALA A 308 -3.32 -13.63 -14.22
N ARG A 309 -3.11 -13.01 -15.38
CA ARG A 309 -2.79 -13.69 -16.62
C ARG A 309 -1.63 -12.99 -17.32
N ARG A 310 -0.66 -13.77 -17.78
CA ARG A 310 0.35 -13.27 -18.73
C ARG A 310 -0.27 -13.20 -20.12
N GLU A 311 -0.21 -12.03 -20.73
CA GLU A 311 -0.65 -11.81 -22.10
C GLU A 311 0.45 -12.22 -23.11
N GLU A 312 0.09 -12.36 -24.40
CA GLU A 312 1.03 -12.72 -25.46
C GLU A 312 2.14 -11.66 -25.66
N ASP A 313 1.84 -10.39 -25.38
CA ASP A 313 2.82 -9.29 -25.44
C ASP A 313 3.75 -9.24 -24.20
N GLY A 314 3.61 -10.21 -23.29
CA GLY A 314 4.37 -10.33 -22.05
C GLY A 314 3.85 -9.46 -20.90
N SER A 315 2.85 -8.59 -21.11
CA SER A 315 2.23 -7.86 -19.99
C SER A 315 1.42 -8.79 -19.09
N ILE A 316 1.09 -8.34 -17.89
CA ILE A 316 0.32 -9.11 -16.91
C ILE A 316 -0.96 -8.36 -16.59
N THR A 317 -2.11 -8.97 -16.86
CA THR A 317 -3.44 -8.48 -16.51
C THR A 317 -3.86 -9.04 -15.16
N ILE A 318 -4.30 -8.19 -14.25
CA ILE A 318 -4.75 -8.55 -12.88
C ILE A 318 -6.27 -8.54 -12.86
N PHE A 319 -6.86 -9.62 -12.34
CA PHE A 319 -8.31 -9.79 -12.25
C PHE A 319 -8.88 -9.53 -10.86
N GLY A 320 -8.07 -9.55 -9.79
CA GLY A 320 -8.50 -9.37 -8.41
C GLY A 320 -7.96 -10.42 -7.46
N ARG A 321 -8.50 -10.47 -6.24
CA ARG A 321 -8.07 -11.40 -5.19
C ARG A 321 -8.69 -12.78 -5.37
N ASP A 322 -7.89 -13.86 -5.27
CA ASP A 322 -8.40 -15.26 -5.29
C ASP A 322 -9.41 -15.52 -4.17
N SER A 323 -9.22 -14.91 -3.00
CA SER A 323 -10.13 -15.03 -1.87
C SER A 323 -11.50 -14.37 -2.08
N GLN A 324 -11.63 -13.49 -3.07
CA GLN A 324 -12.87 -12.79 -3.45
C GLN A 324 -13.50 -13.41 -4.70
N CYS A 325 -12.81 -14.34 -5.36
CA CYS A 325 -13.32 -15.01 -6.54
C CYS A 325 -14.43 -16.01 -6.19
N ILE A 326 -15.58 -15.89 -6.85
CA ILE A 326 -16.73 -16.80 -6.65
C ILE A 326 -16.59 -17.96 -7.63
N ASN A 327 -16.46 -19.18 -7.11
CA ASN A 327 -16.45 -20.40 -7.90
C ASN A 327 -17.88 -20.94 -8.06
N THR A 328 -18.40 -20.95 -9.30
CA THR A 328 -19.78 -21.36 -9.63
C THR A 328 -19.88 -22.82 -10.12
N GLY A 329 -18.94 -23.69 -9.70
CA GLY A 329 -18.96 -25.10 -10.09
C GLY A 329 -18.31 -25.40 -11.46
N GLY A 330 -17.72 -24.42 -12.11
CA GLY A 330 -17.00 -24.56 -13.40
C GLY A 330 -16.44 -23.26 -13.95
N GLU A 331 -16.95 -22.15 -13.48
CA GLU A 331 -16.50 -20.82 -13.89
C GLU A 331 -16.07 -20.00 -12.68
N LYS A 332 -15.04 -19.18 -12.86
CA LYS A 332 -14.58 -18.19 -11.89
C LYS A 332 -15.25 -16.86 -12.19
N VAL A 333 -16.00 -16.31 -11.23
CA VAL A 333 -16.59 -14.98 -11.31
C VAL A 333 -15.79 -14.05 -10.42
N PHE A 334 -15.18 -13.06 -11.02
CA PHE A 334 -14.43 -12.01 -10.29
C PHE A 334 -15.42 -10.96 -9.80
N VAL A 335 -15.49 -10.77 -8.49
CA VAL A 335 -16.49 -9.88 -7.89
C VAL A 335 -16.33 -8.45 -8.40
N GLU A 336 -15.09 -8.02 -8.61
CA GLU A 336 -14.75 -6.69 -9.08
C GLU A 336 -15.32 -6.40 -10.48
N GLU A 337 -15.32 -7.39 -11.38
CA GLU A 337 -15.90 -7.24 -12.72
C GLU A 337 -17.43 -7.04 -12.66
N VAL A 338 -18.09 -7.75 -11.75
CA VAL A 338 -19.54 -7.61 -11.55
C VAL A 338 -19.88 -6.28 -10.88
N GLU A 339 -19.12 -5.89 -9.87
CA GLU A 339 -19.26 -4.62 -9.18
C GLU A 339 -19.07 -3.44 -10.15
N GLU A 340 -18.09 -3.52 -11.04
CA GLU A 340 -17.84 -2.50 -12.07
C GLU A 340 -19.04 -2.33 -12.99
N VAL A 341 -19.62 -3.42 -13.50
CA VAL A 341 -20.80 -3.37 -14.35
C VAL A 341 -21.99 -2.76 -13.62
N LEU A 342 -22.17 -3.07 -12.33
CA LEU A 342 -23.23 -2.49 -11.51
C LEU A 342 -23.01 -1.00 -11.27
N LEU A 343 -21.78 -0.59 -10.95
CA LEU A 343 -21.40 0.80 -10.70
C LEU A 343 -21.44 1.68 -11.96
N ALA A 344 -21.35 1.10 -13.15
CA ALA A 344 -21.54 1.83 -14.42
C ALA A 344 -22.98 2.33 -14.63
N ASN A 345 -23.93 1.89 -13.80
CA ASN A 345 -25.30 2.39 -13.83
C ASN A 345 -25.46 3.60 -12.90
N ASP A 346 -25.83 4.76 -13.43
CA ASP A 346 -25.99 6.03 -12.69
C ASP A 346 -26.93 5.93 -11.45
N SER A 347 -27.80 4.94 -11.41
CA SER A 347 -28.71 4.70 -10.28
C SER A 347 -28.09 3.88 -9.15
N VAL A 348 -26.89 3.32 -9.34
CA VAL A 348 -26.16 2.51 -8.35
C VAL A 348 -25.07 3.38 -7.73
N LYS A 349 -25.19 3.64 -6.44
CA LYS A 349 -24.23 4.44 -5.70
C LYS A 349 -23.03 3.61 -5.23
N ASP A 350 -23.29 2.35 -4.85
CA ASP A 350 -22.27 1.41 -4.36
C ASP A 350 -22.73 -0.02 -4.63
N ALA A 351 -21.80 -0.94 -4.83
CA ALA A 351 -22.06 -2.34 -5.12
C ALA A 351 -21.05 -3.22 -4.35
N LEU A 352 -21.57 -4.29 -3.76
CA LEU A 352 -20.77 -5.34 -3.11
C LEU A 352 -21.28 -6.69 -3.57
N VAL A 353 -20.44 -7.46 -4.23
CA VAL A 353 -20.74 -8.80 -4.71
C VAL A 353 -20.17 -9.85 -3.76
N LEU A 354 -21.00 -10.77 -3.32
CA LEU A 354 -20.64 -11.83 -2.38
C LEU A 354 -21.07 -13.20 -2.89
N GLY A 355 -20.19 -14.18 -2.76
CA GLY A 355 -20.53 -15.59 -3.00
C GLY A 355 -21.37 -16.17 -1.84
N LEU A 356 -22.51 -16.75 -2.16
CA LEU A 356 -23.30 -17.50 -1.20
C LEU A 356 -23.08 -19.00 -1.39
N ASN A 357 -22.63 -19.69 -0.34
CA ASN A 357 -22.59 -21.14 -0.35
C ASN A 357 -24.01 -21.70 -0.17
N VAL A 358 -24.63 -22.13 -1.26
CA VAL A 358 -25.89 -22.84 -1.23
C VAL A 358 -25.64 -24.35 -1.35
N SER A 359 -26.18 -25.12 -0.43
CA SER A 359 -25.95 -26.58 -0.33
C SER A 359 -26.67 -27.43 -1.38
N SER A 360 -27.17 -26.81 -2.46
CA SER A 360 -27.91 -27.51 -3.52
C SER A 360 -27.67 -26.89 -4.89
N TRP A 361 -26.75 -27.48 -5.60
CA TRP A 361 -26.77 -27.60 -7.06
C TRP A 361 -26.62 -29.06 -7.40
#